data_3b238a362e6a9e14d96c8a05710ea20c
#
_entry.id   3b238a362e6a9e14d96c8a05710ea20c
#
_cell.length_a   1.000
_cell.length_b   1.000
_cell.length_c   1.000
_cell.angle_alpha   90.00
_cell.angle_beta   90.00
_cell.angle_gamma   90.00
#
_symmetry.space_group_name_H-M   'P 1'
#
loop_
_entity.id
_entity.type
_entity.pdbx_description
1 polymer ?
#
loop_
_entity_poly.entity_id
_entity_poly.type
_entity_poly.pdbx_seq_one_letter_code
_entity_poly.pdbx_strand_id
1 'polypeptide(L)'
;MKKTIYNLFIIAGITMATVGCKNGTKEANTEDAQEVAIANSEAFEFMVDTTTSVIEWKGEKPTGTHTGTIKLSEGTFKANDSIVESGTFVVDMKSLEVTDLEGEDKLKLESHLMGTVKGKEGDFFNVEKYPNTTFKVTGISQKDGKTMLQGNLTMKEETKNVEFPVTISINGDILELTSDSFVIDRTKWGVNYGSKSVFDTLGDKFINDEIELTVNLKAFKA
;
A
#
# COMPACT_ATOMS: atom_id res chain seq x y z
N MET A 1 28.69 -73.00 -6.97
CA MET A 1 28.58 -71.62 -7.52
C MET A 1 27.56 -70.92 -6.69
N LYS A 2 27.95 -70.10 -5.71
CA LYS A 2 27.06 -69.31 -4.83
C LYS A 2 26.97 -67.92 -5.39
N LYS A 3 25.74 -67.46 -5.77
CA LYS A 3 25.45 -66.08 -6.19
C LYS A 3 25.00 -65.28 -4.95
N THR A 4 25.82 -64.31 -4.57
CA THR A 4 25.55 -63.41 -3.47
C THR A 4 24.74 -62.23 -4.07
N ILE A 5 23.50 -62.00 -3.58
CA ILE A 5 22.63 -60.88 -3.96
C ILE A 5 22.88 -59.77 -2.93
N TYR A 6 23.41 -58.62 -3.37
CA TYR A 6 23.52 -57.42 -2.56
C TYR A 6 22.20 -56.65 -2.62
N ASN A 7 21.48 -56.57 -1.50
CA ASN A 7 20.35 -55.67 -1.33
C ASN A 7 20.87 -54.26 -1.04
N LEU A 8 20.62 -53.35 -1.97
CA LEU A 8 20.90 -51.92 -1.81
C LEU A 8 19.66 -51.28 -1.19
N PHE A 9 19.73 -50.95 0.11
CA PHE A 9 18.71 -50.14 0.77
C PHE A 9 18.93 -48.67 0.40
N ILE A 10 18.04 -48.09 -0.44
CA ILE A 10 17.97 -46.67 -0.68
C ILE A 10 17.08 -46.06 0.43
N ILE A 11 17.72 -45.37 1.37
CA ILE A 11 17.02 -44.55 2.36
C ILE A 11 16.66 -43.24 1.66
N ALA A 12 15.39 -43.08 1.26
CA ALA A 12 14.86 -41.83 0.79
C ALA A 12 14.62 -40.90 2.00
N GLY A 13 15.55 -39.97 2.21
CA GLY A 13 15.38 -38.89 3.17
C GLY A 13 14.26 -37.93 2.74
N ILE A 14 13.11 -38.03 3.40
CA ILE A 14 12.04 -37.03 3.25
C ILE A 14 12.45 -35.79 4.05
N THR A 15 12.99 -34.78 3.36
CA THR A 15 13.15 -33.43 3.93
C THR A 15 11.76 -32.80 4.00
N MET A 16 11.14 -32.81 5.18
CA MET A 16 9.99 -31.97 5.49
C MET A 16 10.45 -30.50 5.45
N ALA A 17 10.18 -29.80 4.35
CA ALA A 17 10.23 -28.36 4.32
C ALA A 17 9.06 -27.85 5.18
N THR A 18 9.35 -27.38 6.38
CA THR A 18 8.39 -26.63 7.20
C THR A 18 8.16 -25.28 6.52
N VAL A 19 7.11 -25.19 5.70
CA VAL A 19 6.58 -23.91 5.25
C VAL A 19 5.97 -23.26 6.48
N GLY A 20 6.75 -22.41 7.14
CA GLY A 20 6.25 -21.51 8.16
C GLY A 20 5.31 -20.51 7.51
N CYS A 21 3.99 -20.71 7.64
CA CYS A 21 3.02 -19.66 7.36
C CYS A 21 3.27 -18.52 8.36
N LYS A 22 4.06 -17.52 7.96
CA LYS A 22 3.96 -16.20 8.54
C LYS A 22 2.59 -15.66 8.11
N ASN A 23 1.64 -15.60 9.04
CA ASN A 23 0.42 -14.78 8.93
C ASN A 23 0.85 -13.29 9.03
N GLY A 24 1.54 -12.79 8.05
CA GLY A 24 1.89 -11.38 7.90
C GLY A 24 1.11 -10.80 6.73
N THR A 25 0.70 -9.56 6.85
CA THR A 25 0.17 -8.76 5.75
C THR A 25 1.11 -8.89 4.55
N LYS A 26 0.57 -9.16 3.36
CA LYS A 26 1.42 -9.38 2.18
C LYS A 26 1.98 -8.06 1.67
N GLU A 27 3.27 -8.04 1.36
CA GLU A 27 3.87 -6.93 0.63
C GLU A 27 3.22 -6.82 -0.75
N ALA A 28 2.83 -5.59 -1.12
CA ALA A 28 2.35 -5.27 -2.45
C ALA A 28 3.48 -5.51 -3.46
N ASN A 29 3.17 -6.15 -4.58
CA ASN A 29 4.12 -6.21 -5.68
C ASN A 29 4.42 -4.77 -6.14
N THR A 30 5.70 -4.39 -6.13
CA THR A 30 6.13 -3.02 -6.47
C THR A 30 7.13 -3.10 -7.62
N GLU A 31 6.77 -2.48 -8.74
CA GLU A 31 7.54 -2.48 -9.98
C GLU A 31 7.74 -1.04 -10.49
N ASP A 32 8.45 -0.86 -11.59
CA ASP A 32 8.55 0.43 -12.26
C ASP A 32 7.19 0.86 -12.81
N ALA A 33 7.02 2.18 -12.98
CA ALA A 33 5.77 2.77 -13.48
C ALA A 33 5.34 2.14 -14.81
N GLN A 34 4.05 1.88 -14.96
CA GLN A 34 3.44 1.26 -16.14
C GLN A 34 2.52 2.25 -16.88
N GLU A 35 2.06 1.86 -18.05
CA GLU A 35 1.10 2.66 -18.81
C GLU A 35 -0.25 2.74 -18.04
N VAL A 36 -0.82 3.95 -17.99
CA VAL A 36 -2.09 4.18 -17.28
C VAL A 36 -3.24 3.60 -18.11
N ALA A 37 -4.15 2.90 -17.46
CA ALA A 37 -5.32 2.33 -18.11
C ALA A 37 -6.23 3.42 -18.69
N ILE A 38 -6.74 3.17 -19.89
CA ILE A 38 -7.70 4.04 -20.58
C ILE A 38 -9.04 3.33 -20.58
N ALA A 39 -10.06 3.98 -20.03
CA ALA A 39 -11.41 3.43 -20.05
C ALA A 39 -12.05 3.53 -21.45
N ASN A 40 -12.99 2.63 -21.70
CA ASN A 40 -13.86 2.69 -22.87
C ASN A 40 -14.68 4.01 -22.84
N SER A 41 -15.02 4.54 -24.01
CA SER A 41 -15.84 5.76 -24.15
C SER A 41 -17.25 5.64 -23.55
N GLU A 42 -17.75 4.40 -23.38
CA GLU A 42 -19.06 4.12 -22.78
C GLU A 42 -19.01 3.91 -21.26
N ALA A 43 -17.83 3.94 -20.63
CA ALA A 43 -17.69 3.79 -19.20
C ALA A 43 -18.30 4.99 -18.45
N PHE A 44 -19.08 4.69 -17.43
CA PHE A 44 -19.64 5.70 -16.52
C PHE A 44 -18.55 6.22 -15.57
N GLU A 45 -18.64 7.51 -15.28
CA GLU A 45 -17.79 8.15 -14.29
C GLU A 45 -18.42 8.08 -12.90
N PHE A 46 -17.61 7.73 -11.89
CA PHE A 46 -17.99 7.75 -10.48
C PHE A 46 -17.02 8.66 -9.74
N MET A 47 -17.58 9.65 -9.03
CA MET A 47 -16.82 10.61 -8.22
C MET A 47 -16.68 10.10 -6.78
N VAL A 48 -15.46 10.06 -6.26
CA VAL A 48 -15.20 9.63 -4.89
C VAL A 48 -15.78 10.62 -3.89
N ASP A 49 -16.53 10.10 -2.92
CA ASP A 49 -16.93 10.87 -1.74
C ASP A 49 -15.76 10.98 -0.78
N THR A 50 -15.09 12.11 -0.79
CA THR A 50 -13.91 12.38 0.04
C THR A 50 -14.24 12.55 1.52
N THR A 51 -15.51 12.65 1.88
CA THR A 51 -15.95 12.77 3.29
C THR A 51 -16.05 11.42 3.99
N THR A 52 -16.38 10.37 3.24
CA THR A 52 -16.53 9.00 3.76
C THR A 52 -15.42 8.06 3.35
N SER A 53 -14.62 8.44 2.35
CA SER A 53 -13.46 7.67 1.90
C SER A 53 -12.24 7.95 2.75
N VAL A 54 -11.48 6.89 3.08
CA VAL A 54 -10.32 7.00 3.95
C VAL A 54 -9.26 5.96 3.57
N ILE A 55 -8.00 6.31 3.77
CA ILE A 55 -6.87 5.40 3.77
C ILE A 55 -6.35 5.32 5.20
N GLU A 56 -6.32 4.12 5.76
CA GLU A 56 -5.71 3.84 7.06
C GLU A 56 -4.24 3.45 6.85
N TRP A 57 -3.38 3.90 7.75
CA TRP A 57 -1.97 3.56 7.73
C TRP A 57 -1.48 3.06 9.08
N LYS A 58 -0.46 2.18 9.05
CA LYS A 58 0.25 1.70 10.23
C LYS A 58 1.75 1.67 9.94
N GLY A 59 2.53 2.29 10.84
CA GLY A 59 3.98 2.26 10.83
C GLY A 59 4.51 1.63 12.11
N GLU A 60 5.62 0.89 12.02
CA GLU A 60 6.17 0.12 13.13
C GLU A 60 7.66 0.41 13.35
N LYS A 61 8.06 0.31 14.60
CA LYS A 61 9.45 0.30 15.07
C LYS A 61 9.57 -0.74 16.20
N PRO A 62 10.77 -1.22 16.58
CA PRO A 62 10.91 -2.23 17.63
C PRO A 62 10.26 -1.85 18.96
N THR A 63 10.12 -0.56 19.23
CA THR A 63 9.59 -0.01 20.49
C THR A 63 8.12 0.37 20.45
N GLY A 64 7.43 0.19 19.33
CA GLY A 64 6.00 0.51 19.23
C GLY A 64 5.50 0.66 17.81
N THR A 65 4.20 0.84 17.72
CA THR A 65 3.43 0.97 16.47
C THR A 65 2.65 2.26 16.56
N HIS A 66 2.52 2.96 15.45
CA HIS A 66 1.61 4.09 15.29
C HIS A 66 0.65 3.84 14.15
N THR A 67 -0.58 4.31 14.33
CA THR A 67 -1.66 4.19 13.35
C THR A 67 -2.28 5.55 13.06
N GLY A 68 -2.91 5.66 11.91
CA GLY A 68 -3.61 6.87 11.56
C GLY A 68 -4.40 6.76 10.28
N THR A 69 -4.87 7.89 9.83
CA THR A 69 -5.65 8.02 8.60
C THR A 69 -5.07 9.11 7.70
N ILE A 70 -5.41 9.03 6.43
CA ILE A 70 -5.17 10.08 5.45
C ILE A 70 -6.32 10.10 4.46
N LYS A 71 -6.71 11.29 3.97
CA LYS A 71 -7.89 11.49 3.13
C LYS A 71 -7.52 11.77 1.68
N LEU A 72 -8.47 11.53 0.81
CA LEU A 72 -8.38 11.97 -0.56
C LEU A 72 -8.89 13.41 -0.67
N SER A 73 -8.26 14.23 -1.52
CA SER A 73 -8.80 15.52 -1.95
C SER A 73 -9.75 15.36 -3.13
N GLU A 74 -9.49 14.37 -3.99
CA GLU A 74 -10.33 14.03 -5.13
C GLU A 74 -10.10 12.59 -5.59
N GLY A 75 -11.04 12.04 -6.34
CA GLY A 75 -10.90 10.72 -6.95
C GLY A 75 -12.01 10.45 -7.95
N THR A 76 -11.65 9.74 -9.01
CA THR A 76 -12.61 9.27 -10.01
C THR A 76 -12.35 7.81 -10.35
N PHE A 77 -13.42 7.07 -10.59
CA PHE A 77 -13.39 5.79 -11.28
C PHE A 77 -14.12 5.93 -12.62
N LYS A 78 -13.68 5.18 -13.61
CA LYS A 78 -14.47 4.89 -14.80
C LYS A 78 -14.77 3.40 -14.83
N ALA A 79 -16.05 3.07 -14.90
CA ALA A 79 -16.50 1.68 -14.82
C ALA A 79 -17.64 1.43 -15.79
N ASN A 80 -17.71 0.19 -16.28
CA ASN A 80 -18.82 -0.30 -17.08
C ASN A 80 -19.39 -1.53 -16.40
N ASP A 81 -20.70 -1.55 -16.14
CA ASP A 81 -21.43 -2.57 -15.40
C ASP A 81 -20.79 -2.90 -14.04
N SER A 82 -19.97 -3.93 -13.98
CA SER A 82 -19.31 -4.40 -12.74
C SER A 82 -17.79 -4.33 -12.80
N ILE A 83 -17.23 -3.69 -13.83
CA ILE A 83 -15.79 -3.67 -14.10
C ILE A 83 -15.28 -2.24 -14.03
N VAL A 84 -14.36 -1.97 -13.14
CA VAL A 84 -13.58 -0.73 -13.14
C VAL A 84 -12.52 -0.84 -14.23
N GLU A 85 -12.51 0.12 -15.15
CA GLU A 85 -11.60 0.15 -16.28
C GLU A 85 -10.42 1.10 -16.07
N SER A 86 -10.64 2.21 -15.38
CA SER A 86 -9.59 3.16 -15.00
C SER A 86 -9.96 3.93 -13.74
N GLY A 87 -9.03 4.70 -13.18
CA GLY A 87 -9.26 5.57 -12.04
C GLY A 87 -8.07 6.46 -11.74
N THR A 88 -8.33 7.60 -11.17
CA THR A 88 -7.30 8.55 -10.71
C THR A 88 -7.70 9.10 -9.36
N PHE A 89 -6.76 9.12 -8.41
CA PHE A 89 -7.00 9.52 -7.03
C PHE A 89 -5.87 10.45 -6.58
N VAL A 90 -6.24 11.47 -5.83
CA VAL A 90 -5.30 12.39 -5.20
C VAL A 90 -5.50 12.34 -3.70
N VAL A 91 -4.45 11.99 -2.99
CA VAL A 91 -4.39 11.95 -1.53
C VAL A 91 -3.85 13.28 -1.04
N ASP A 92 -4.57 13.94 -0.13
CA ASP A 92 -4.11 15.15 0.54
C ASP A 92 -3.15 14.79 1.66
N MET A 93 -1.85 15.00 1.45
CA MET A 93 -0.82 14.67 2.44
C MET A 93 -0.90 15.54 3.70
N LYS A 94 -1.57 16.69 3.64
CA LYS A 94 -1.81 17.56 4.80
C LYS A 94 -2.94 17.06 5.70
N SER A 95 -3.74 16.10 5.21
CA SER A 95 -4.79 15.44 5.99
C SER A 95 -4.30 14.28 6.85
N LEU A 96 -2.98 14.01 6.87
CA LEU A 96 -2.39 12.95 7.68
C LEU A 96 -2.74 13.18 9.16
N GLU A 97 -3.36 12.18 9.77
CA GLU A 97 -3.79 12.20 11.15
C GLU A 97 -3.29 10.95 11.89
N VAL A 98 -2.77 11.12 13.09
CA VAL A 98 -2.40 10.06 14.03
C VAL A 98 -3.61 9.73 14.90
N THR A 99 -3.97 8.45 15.05
CA THR A 99 -5.20 8.03 15.76
C THR A 99 -4.94 7.27 17.06
N ASP A 100 -3.70 6.85 17.30
CA ASP A 100 -3.29 6.10 18.50
C ASP A 100 -2.65 6.96 19.61
N LEU A 101 -2.48 8.26 19.37
CA LEU A 101 -1.94 9.21 20.32
C LEU A 101 -2.89 10.39 20.53
N GLU A 102 -2.71 11.09 21.65
CA GLU A 102 -3.46 12.30 21.99
C GLU A 102 -2.53 13.44 22.41
N GLY A 103 -3.06 14.66 22.46
CA GLY A 103 -2.40 15.85 22.97
C GLY A 103 -1.09 16.19 22.25
N GLU A 104 -0.06 16.53 23.02
CA GLU A 104 1.22 16.99 22.48
C GLU A 104 1.98 15.89 21.72
N ASP A 105 1.86 14.63 22.11
CA ASP A 105 2.59 13.54 21.46
C ASP A 105 2.01 13.25 20.07
N LYS A 106 0.68 13.33 19.91
CA LYS A 106 0.02 13.32 18.60
C LYS A 106 0.58 14.43 17.71
N LEU A 107 0.55 15.68 18.17
CA LEU A 107 1.00 16.84 17.40
C LEU A 107 2.49 16.75 17.02
N LYS A 108 3.34 16.25 17.91
CA LYS A 108 4.76 16.04 17.63
C LYS A 108 4.98 15.01 16.53
N LEU A 109 4.28 13.88 16.58
CA LEU A 109 4.40 12.84 15.56
C LEU A 109 3.87 13.32 14.21
N GLU A 110 2.68 13.92 14.18
CA GLU A 110 2.09 14.48 12.95
C GLU A 110 3.03 15.51 12.31
N SER A 111 3.53 16.48 13.10
CA SER A 111 4.45 17.50 12.60
C SER A 111 5.73 16.91 12.03
N HIS A 112 6.26 15.82 12.62
CA HIS A 112 7.45 15.14 12.13
C HIS A 112 7.16 14.36 10.83
N LEU A 113 6.06 13.61 10.78
CA LEU A 113 5.64 12.88 9.58
C LEU A 113 5.36 13.83 8.41
N MET A 114 4.68 14.94 8.68
CA MET A 114 4.39 15.95 7.68
C MET A 114 5.64 16.73 7.23
N GLY A 115 6.73 16.73 8.00
CA GLY A 115 7.93 17.51 7.71
C GLY A 115 7.73 19.00 7.96
N THR A 116 6.91 19.38 8.95
CA THR A 116 6.69 20.80 9.35
C THR A 116 7.60 21.24 10.49
N VAL A 117 8.43 20.34 11.02
CA VAL A 117 9.44 20.66 12.04
C VAL A 117 10.68 21.23 11.36
N LYS A 118 11.06 22.44 11.74
CA LYS A 118 12.22 23.15 11.16
C LYS A 118 13.50 22.31 11.24
N GLY A 119 14.15 22.11 10.10
CA GLY A 119 15.38 21.32 9.95
C GLY A 119 15.14 19.81 9.84
N LYS A 120 13.87 19.36 9.77
CA LYS A 120 13.47 17.97 9.61
C LYS A 120 12.48 17.77 8.47
N GLU A 121 12.37 18.73 7.58
CA GLU A 121 11.39 18.74 6.48
C GLU A 121 11.58 17.54 5.54
N GLY A 122 12.82 17.08 5.40
CA GLY A 122 13.16 15.94 4.54
C GLY A 122 13.03 14.56 5.19
N ASP A 123 12.77 14.47 6.50
CA ASP A 123 12.76 13.20 7.22
C ASP A 123 11.69 12.23 6.68
N PHE A 124 10.48 12.73 6.42
CA PHE A 124 9.37 11.92 5.93
C PHE A 124 8.73 12.52 4.66
N PHE A 125 7.48 12.97 4.74
CA PHE A 125 6.69 13.28 3.55
C PHE A 125 6.89 14.70 3.01
N ASN A 126 7.35 15.65 3.82
CA ASN A 126 7.57 17.06 3.41
C ASN A 126 6.35 17.64 2.68
N VAL A 127 5.21 17.67 3.37
CA VAL A 127 3.90 17.99 2.75
C VAL A 127 3.81 19.43 2.23
N GLU A 128 4.69 20.34 2.64
CA GLU A 128 4.76 21.69 2.07
C GLU A 128 5.33 21.66 0.64
N LYS A 129 6.31 20.80 0.38
CA LYS A 129 6.88 20.60 -0.97
C LYS A 129 6.04 19.62 -1.79
N TYR A 130 5.50 18.59 -1.15
CA TYR A 130 4.77 17.49 -1.79
C TYR A 130 3.37 17.35 -1.14
N PRO A 131 2.45 18.29 -1.39
CA PRO A 131 1.15 18.30 -0.73
C PRO A 131 0.23 17.15 -1.16
N ASN A 132 0.53 16.53 -2.30
CA ASN A 132 -0.30 15.49 -2.88
C ASN A 132 0.51 14.22 -3.18
N THR A 133 -0.13 13.08 -2.96
CA THR A 133 0.26 11.78 -3.49
C THR A 133 -0.82 11.35 -4.48
N THR A 134 -0.44 10.77 -5.62
CA THR A 134 -1.42 10.36 -6.64
C THR A 134 -1.36 8.87 -6.89
N PHE A 135 -2.52 8.26 -7.15
CA PHE A 135 -2.62 6.89 -7.62
C PHE A 135 -3.41 6.86 -8.93
N LYS A 136 -2.82 6.28 -9.97
CA LYS A 136 -3.47 6.13 -11.29
C LYS A 136 -3.53 4.66 -11.65
N VAL A 137 -4.74 4.14 -11.86
CA VAL A 137 -4.97 2.75 -12.21
C VAL A 137 -4.28 2.41 -13.52
N THR A 138 -3.53 1.32 -13.53
CA THR A 138 -2.88 0.74 -14.72
C THR A 138 -3.55 -0.55 -15.15
N GLY A 139 -4.29 -1.21 -14.26
CA GLY A 139 -5.03 -2.42 -14.59
C GLY A 139 -5.74 -3.05 -13.41
N ILE A 140 -6.55 -4.04 -13.74
CA ILE A 140 -7.21 -4.94 -12.79
C ILE A 140 -7.03 -6.36 -13.30
N SER A 141 -6.65 -7.28 -12.42
CA SER A 141 -6.43 -8.68 -12.74
C SER A 141 -7.08 -9.61 -11.71
N GLN A 142 -7.13 -10.89 -12.02
CA GLN A 142 -7.56 -11.93 -11.08
C GLN A 142 -6.35 -12.81 -10.73
N LYS A 143 -6.07 -12.98 -9.44
CA LYS A 143 -4.96 -13.79 -8.96
C LYS A 143 -5.37 -14.53 -7.68
N ASP A 144 -5.24 -15.84 -7.68
CA ASP A 144 -5.58 -16.71 -6.54
C ASP A 144 -7.02 -16.49 -6.02
N GLY A 145 -7.98 -16.21 -6.91
CA GLY A 145 -9.38 -15.95 -6.58
C GLY A 145 -9.66 -14.55 -6.00
N LYS A 146 -8.67 -13.66 -6.01
CA LYS A 146 -8.80 -12.26 -5.58
C LYS A 146 -8.69 -11.32 -6.77
N THR A 147 -9.45 -10.23 -6.71
CA THR A 147 -9.28 -9.09 -7.62
C THR A 147 -8.08 -8.29 -7.17
N MET A 148 -7.13 -8.07 -8.07
CA MET A 148 -5.92 -7.29 -7.84
C MET A 148 -6.06 -5.95 -8.56
N LEU A 149 -5.93 -4.85 -7.84
CA LEU A 149 -5.82 -3.51 -8.41
C LEU A 149 -4.35 -3.16 -8.61
N GLN A 150 -4.03 -2.72 -9.81
CA GLN A 150 -2.70 -2.25 -10.18
C GLN A 150 -2.75 -0.76 -10.48
N GLY A 151 -1.75 -0.01 -10.02
CA GLY A 151 -1.69 1.41 -10.32
C GLY A 151 -0.36 2.05 -10.00
N ASN A 152 -0.09 3.15 -10.68
CA ASN A 152 1.08 3.98 -10.44
C ASN A 152 0.83 4.87 -9.23
N LEU A 153 1.54 4.60 -8.14
CA LEU A 153 1.60 5.42 -6.95
C LEU A 153 2.75 6.41 -7.09
N THR A 154 2.43 7.70 -7.16
CA THR A 154 3.43 8.77 -7.13
C THR A 154 3.42 9.41 -5.76
N MET A 155 4.51 9.29 -5.03
CA MET A 155 4.71 9.91 -3.72
C MET A 155 6.03 10.70 -3.78
N LYS A 156 6.01 11.94 -3.33
CA LYS A 156 7.13 12.86 -3.52
C LYS A 156 7.50 12.96 -5.02
N GLU A 157 8.72 12.58 -5.39
CA GLU A 157 9.24 12.65 -6.77
C GLU A 157 9.28 11.28 -7.47
N GLU A 158 8.93 10.20 -6.75
CA GLU A 158 9.05 8.83 -7.25
C GLU A 158 7.70 8.25 -7.64
N THR A 159 7.67 7.53 -8.75
CA THR A 159 6.51 6.80 -9.22
C THR A 159 6.83 5.32 -9.35
N LYS A 160 6.06 4.48 -8.68
CA LYS A 160 6.15 3.02 -8.78
C LYS A 160 4.77 2.43 -9.01
N ASN A 161 4.72 1.36 -9.78
CA ASN A 161 3.50 0.56 -9.91
C ASN A 161 3.37 -0.35 -8.69
N VAL A 162 2.18 -0.38 -8.09
CA VAL A 162 1.86 -1.25 -6.95
C VAL A 162 0.63 -2.09 -7.27
N GLU A 163 0.65 -3.36 -6.85
CA GLU A 163 -0.44 -4.31 -7.00
C GLU A 163 -0.89 -4.79 -5.63
N PHE A 164 -2.17 -4.65 -5.32
CA PHE A 164 -2.76 -5.10 -4.05
C PHE A 164 -4.19 -5.62 -4.22
N PRO A 165 -4.64 -6.53 -3.32
CA PRO A 165 -5.95 -7.13 -3.42
C PRO A 165 -7.06 -6.17 -3.00
N VAL A 166 -8.17 -6.18 -3.75
CA VAL A 166 -9.35 -5.35 -3.50
C VAL A 166 -10.64 -6.15 -3.65
N THR A 167 -11.69 -5.65 -3.00
CA THR A 167 -13.08 -5.98 -3.28
C THR A 167 -13.75 -4.76 -3.88
N ILE A 168 -14.37 -4.90 -5.03
CA ILE A 168 -15.11 -3.83 -5.69
C ILE A 168 -16.56 -4.26 -5.83
N SER A 169 -17.48 -3.36 -5.49
CA SER A 169 -18.91 -3.53 -5.60
C SER A 169 -19.51 -2.33 -6.31
N ILE A 170 -20.32 -2.56 -7.34
CA ILE A 170 -21.08 -1.52 -8.05
C ILE A 170 -22.56 -1.88 -7.95
N ASN A 171 -23.33 -1.04 -7.26
CA ASN A 171 -24.76 -1.21 -7.05
C ASN A 171 -25.50 0.05 -7.51
N GLY A 172 -26.01 0.04 -8.74
CA GLY A 172 -26.62 1.21 -9.35
C GLY A 172 -25.63 2.37 -9.45
N ASP A 173 -25.91 3.45 -8.76
CA ASP A 173 -25.11 4.68 -8.80
C ASP A 173 -23.99 4.73 -7.72
N ILE A 174 -23.79 3.64 -6.99
CA ILE A 174 -22.80 3.56 -5.92
C ILE A 174 -21.71 2.55 -6.29
N LEU A 175 -20.45 3.00 -6.20
CA LEU A 175 -19.27 2.16 -6.28
C LEU A 175 -18.55 2.16 -4.93
N GLU A 176 -18.25 1.00 -4.39
CA GLU A 176 -17.44 0.83 -3.20
C GLU A 176 -16.22 -0.02 -3.52
N LEU A 177 -15.06 0.42 -3.03
CA LEU A 177 -13.79 -0.30 -3.11
C LEU A 177 -13.19 -0.41 -1.72
N THR A 178 -12.89 -1.63 -1.31
CA THR A 178 -12.11 -1.89 -0.08
C THR A 178 -10.89 -2.74 -0.43
N SER A 179 -9.72 -2.43 0.14
CA SER A 179 -8.57 -3.31 0.02
C SER A 179 -8.48 -4.27 1.20
N ASP A 180 -7.89 -5.45 0.99
CA ASP A 180 -7.24 -6.15 2.09
C ASP A 180 -6.09 -5.25 2.60
N SER A 181 -5.63 -5.47 3.83
CA SER A 181 -4.42 -4.82 4.32
C SER A 181 -3.21 -5.29 3.50
N PHE A 182 -2.38 -4.36 3.07
CA PHE A 182 -1.16 -4.60 2.30
C PHE A 182 -0.03 -3.68 2.78
N VAL A 183 1.20 -4.03 2.51
CA VAL A 183 2.36 -3.21 2.86
C VAL A 183 3.09 -2.70 1.63
N ILE A 184 3.62 -1.49 1.74
CA ILE A 184 4.56 -0.90 0.79
C ILE A 184 5.88 -0.58 1.50
N ASP A 185 6.99 -0.71 0.81
CA ASP A 185 8.30 -0.26 1.26
C ASP A 185 8.44 1.24 0.95
N ARG A 186 8.38 2.09 1.99
CA ARG A 186 8.42 3.56 1.89
C ARG A 186 9.73 4.09 1.30
N THR A 187 10.81 3.32 1.39
CA THR A 187 12.12 3.74 0.88
C THR A 187 12.15 3.81 -0.65
N LYS A 188 11.27 3.04 -1.32
CA LYS A 188 11.09 3.09 -2.78
C LYS A 188 10.57 4.45 -3.28
N TRP A 189 10.06 5.30 -2.37
CA TRP A 189 9.64 6.68 -2.64
C TRP A 189 10.50 7.72 -1.90
N GLY A 190 11.72 7.35 -1.50
CA GLY A 190 12.66 8.27 -0.88
C GLY A 190 12.27 8.72 0.53
N VAL A 191 11.40 8.01 1.23
CA VAL A 191 11.08 8.23 2.65
C VAL A 191 12.02 7.38 3.49
N ASN A 192 13.22 7.89 3.75
CA ASN A 192 14.36 7.11 4.24
C ASN A 192 14.66 7.27 5.74
N TYR A 193 14.03 8.22 6.43
CA TYR A 193 14.33 8.50 7.83
C TYR A 193 14.21 7.27 8.71
N GLY A 194 15.25 6.98 9.47
CA GLY A 194 15.31 5.83 10.37
C GLY A 194 15.24 4.46 9.69
N SER A 195 15.42 4.37 8.37
CA SER A 195 15.43 3.11 7.63
C SER A 195 16.69 2.30 7.93
N LYS A 196 16.50 1.05 8.31
CA LYS A 196 17.61 0.11 8.55
C LYS A 196 18.24 -0.37 7.24
N SER A 197 17.51 -0.40 6.15
CA SER A 197 18.04 -0.78 4.84
C SER A 197 18.89 0.31 4.20
N VAL A 198 18.72 1.57 4.66
CA VAL A 198 19.46 2.74 4.16
C VAL A 198 20.61 3.14 5.10
N PHE A 199 20.47 2.91 6.42
CA PHE A 199 21.45 3.34 7.44
C PHE A 199 21.85 2.19 8.37
N ASP A 200 23.11 1.77 8.32
CA ASP A 200 23.63 0.60 9.05
C ASP A 200 23.81 0.81 10.57
N THR A 201 23.75 2.07 11.06
CA THR A 201 24.19 2.41 12.44
C THR A 201 23.05 2.68 13.42
N LEU A 202 21.79 2.37 13.08
CA LEU A 202 20.62 2.74 13.87
C LEU A 202 20.40 1.87 15.12
N GLY A 203 20.98 0.67 15.18
CA GLY A 203 20.70 -0.31 16.24
C GLY A 203 19.19 -0.56 16.36
N ASP A 204 18.66 -0.52 17.59
CA ASP A 204 17.22 -0.73 17.85
C ASP A 204 16.35 0.53 17.67
N LYS A 205 16.93 1.63 17.13
CA LYS A 205 16.21 2.88 16.88
C LYS A 205 15.64 2.99 15.47
N PHE A 206 15.74 1.93 14.67
CA PHE A 206 15.20 1.94 13.32
C PHE A 206 13.67 2.01 13.30
N ILE A 207 13.14 2.48 12.18
CA ILE A 207 11.72 2.42 11.82
C ILE A 207 11.61 1.46 10.65
N ASN A 208 10.66 0.52 10.70
CA ASN A 208 10.43 -0.42 9.62
C ASN A 208 10.26 0.32 8.29
N ASP A 209 10.80 -0.25 7.24
CA ASP A 209 10.66 0.31 5.90
C ASP A 209 9.24 0.09 5.36
N GLU A 210 8.55 -0.91 5.88
CA GLU A 210 7.19 -1.27 5.53
C GLU A 210 6.17 -0.34 6.21
N ILE A 211 5.23 0.18 5.41
CA ILE A 211 4.01 0.83 5.88
C ILE A 211 2.84 -0.05 5.47
N GLU A 212 2.01 -0.44 6.43
CA GLU A 212 0.77 -1.16 6.19
C GLU A 212 -0.36 -0.18 5.86
N LEU A 213 -1.13 -0.48 4.82
CA LEU A 213 -2.21 0.35 4.32
C LEU A 213 -3.50 -0.45 4.18
N THR A 214 -4.63 0.21 4.43
CA THR A 214 -5.98 -0.28 4.09
C THR A 214 -6.74 0.87 3.43
N VAL A 215 -7.37 0.59 2.29
CA VAL A 215 -8.06 1.60 1.48
C VAL A 215 -9.56 1.33 1.49
N ASN A 216 -10.35 2.34 1.85
CA ASN A 216 -11.82 2.29 1.85
C ASN A 216 -12.34 3.49 1.06
N LEU A 217 -12.88 3.24 -0.12
CA LEU A 217 -13.41 4.28 -1.01
C LEU A 217 -14.88 4.03 -1.31
N LYS A 218 -15.65 5.12 -1.31
CA LYS A 218 -17.03 5.16 -1.78
C LYS A 218 -17.14 6.23 -2.86
N ALA A 219 -17.82 5.92 -3.95
CA ALA A 219 -17.99 6.84 -5.06
C ALA A 219 -19.44 6.80 -5.57
N PHE A 220 -19.88 7.91 -6.14
CA PHE A 220 -21.20 8.06 -6.72
C PHE A 220 -21.08 8.38 -8.20
N LYS A 221 -21.99 7.83 -8.98
CA LYS A 221 -22.09 8.08 -10.41
C LYS A 221 -22.34 9.57 -10.65
N ALA A 222 -21.55 10.15 -11.56
CA ALA A 222 -21.61 11.56 -11.93
C ALA A 222 -22.83 11.90 -12.80
#